data_d8aa276b621b1a69d59d4e802787d25d
#
_entry.id   d8aa276b621b1a69d59d4e802787d25d
#
_cell.length_a   1.000
_cell.length_b   1.000
_cell.length_c   1.000
_cell.angle_alpha   90.00
_cell.angle_beta   90.00
_cell.angle_gamma   90.00
#
_symmetry.space_group_name_H-M   'P 1'
#
loop_
_entity.id
_entity.type
_entity.pdbx_description
1 polymer ?
#
loop_
_entity_poly.entity_id
_entity_poly.type
_entity_poly.pdbx_seq_one_letter_code
_entity_poly.pdbx_strand_id
1 'polypeptide(L)'
;MTSEKPSAGLRNDLLDDIYSSADLLGMLPKSEFPLVEREPRHVFAAVRDELMLDGNSRQNLATFCQTWVDDEIRDLMDLSIDKNMIDKDEYPQTAEIEARCVRMMADLWNAPDPQGTVGCSTVGSSEAAMLGGLALKWQWRKRRAKEGRPADRPNMICGPVQICWHKFARYFDVELREIPLEGDRLIMTPEEVLARADENTIGVVPTLGVTFTCQYEPVKAVSDALDKLQAETGIDIPIHVDGASGGFLAPFCAPEVEWDFRLPRVKSINTSGHKFGLAPLGVGWVIWREVADLPPELVFDVNYLGGDMPTFALNFSRPGGQVIAQYYNFVRLGREGYAKIQNACYDTAEYLAREIAALGPFELLYDGNRHEGIPALCWKLKDEKGFGGYTLYDLADRLRSRGWQVPAYSLPADRQDLVIQRILVRHGVSRDLASLLLDDFRRALDFFAKHPVTHPLTDDEAGGFNHN
;
A
#
# COMPACT_ATOMS: atom_id res chain seq x y z
N MET A 1 -42.33 33.00 -21.01
CA MET A 1 -42.67 31.58 -21.17
C MET A 1 -42.49 30.94 -19.81
N THR A 2 -43.60 30.75 -19.12
CA THR A 2 -43.66 30.14 -17.80
C THR A 2 -43.56 28.63 -17.99
N SER A 3 -42.47 28.02 -17.52
CA SER A 3 -42.35 26.57 -17.44
C SER A 3 -43.31 26.10 -16.34
N GLU A 4 -44.43 25.53 -16.71
CA GLU A 4 -45.28 24.79 -15.78
C GLU A 4 -44.50 23.62 -15.19
N LYS A 5 -44.28 23.66 -13.89
CA LYS A 5 -43.82 22.47 -13.13
C LYS A 5 -44.91 21.41 -13.26
N PRO A 6 -44.59 20.16 -13.61
CA PRO A 6 -45.58 19.08 -13.59
C PRO A 6 -46.17 18.98 -12.21
N SER A 7 -47.51 18.90 -12.13
CA SER A 7 -48.28 18.89 -10.88
C SER A 7 -47.85 17.70 -10.00
N ALA A 8 -47.59 17.97 -8.73
CA ALA A 8 -47.15 16.98 -7.73
C ALA A 8 -48.12 15.78 -7.57
N GLY A 9 -49.39 15.91 -8.05
CA GLY A 9 -50.39 14.84 -7.96
C GLY A 9 -50.19 13.64 -8.89
N LEU A 10 -49.58 13.83 -10.05
CA LEU A 10 -49.37 12.74 -11.02
C LEU A 10 -48.20 11.82 -10.68
N ARG A 11 -47.31 12.23 -9.75
CA ARG A 11 -46.13 11.46 -9.37
C ARG A 11 -46.41 10.41 -8.30
N ASN A 12 -47.32 10.64 -7.39
CA ASN A 12 -47.69 9.70 -6.34
C ASN A 12 -48.45 8.46 -6.83
N ASP A 13 -49.17 8.59 -7.96
CA ASP A 13 -49.97 7.47 -8.50
C ASP A 13 -49.16 6.48 -9.35
N LEU A 14 -47.91 6.81 -9.68
CA LEU A 14 -47.08 6.00 -10.58
C LEU A 14 -45.94 5.22 -9.90
N LEU A 15 -45.69 5.49 -8.61
CA LEU A 15 -44.59 4.92 -7.89
C LEU A 15 -45.01 4.43 -6.51
N ASP A 16 -44.74 3.16 -6.29
CA ASP A 16 -44.88 2.55 -4.97
C ASP A 16 -43.69 3.03 -4.09
N ASP A 17 -43.98 3.69 -2.98
CA ASP A 17 -42.98 4.21 -2.02
C ASP A 17 -42.02 3.10 -1.48
N ILE A 18 -42.43 1.84 -1.64
CA ILE A 18 -41.56 0.68 -1.31
C ILE A 18 -40.38 0.57 -2.27
N TYR A 19 -40.55 0.91 -3.55
CA TYR A 19 -39.55 0.72 -4.60
C TYR A 19 -38.89 2.02 -5.05
N SER A 20 -39.52 3.17 -4.82
CA SER A 20 -38.99 4.47 -5.24
C SER A 20 -39.59 5.59 -4.42
N SER A 21 -38.80 6.54 -3.99
CA SER A 21 -39.27 7.75 -3.34
C SER A 21 -39.54 8.83 -4.38
N ALA A 22 -40.71 9.51 -4.28
CA ALA A 22 -41.06 10.63 -5.13
C ALA A 22 -40.03 11.77 -5.11
N ASP A 23 -39.29 11.92 -4.01
CA ASP A 23 -38.25 12.93 -3.83
C ASP A 23 -36.96 12.62 -4.56
N LEU A 24 -36.80 11.37 -4.98
CA LEU A 24 -35.58 10.86 -5.69
C LEU A 24 -35.83 10.58 -7.17
N LEU A 25 -37.00 11.01 -7.70
CA LEU A 25 -37.27 10.97 -9.14
C LEU A 25 -36.34 11.92 -9.89
N GLY A 26 -35.15 11.43 -10.15
CA GLY A 26 -34.06 12.12 -10.82
C GLY A 26 -32.75 11.58 -10.33
N MET A 27 -31.74 11.59 -11.18
CA MET A 27 -30.37 11.17 -10.79
C MET A 27 -29.87 12.05 -9.65
N LEU A 28 -29.04 11.47 -8.78
CA LEU A 28 -28.28 12.27 -7.80
C LEU A 28 -27.52 13.39 -8.53
N PRO A 29 -27.45 14.60 -7.97
CA PRO A 29 -26.71 15.70 -8.56
C PRO A 29 -25.25 15.29 -8.80
N LYS A 30 -24.74 15.52 -10.02
CA LYS A 30 -23.35 15.14 -10.37
C LYS A 30 -22.38 16.32 -10.36
N SER A 31 -22.86 17.54 -10.61
CA SER A 31 -22.02 18.72 -10.78
C SER A 31 -22.55 19.97 -10.09
N GLU A 32 -23.85 20.06 -9.85
CA GLU A 32 -24.48 21.23 -9.25
C GLU A 32 -24.76 20.99 -7.75
N PHE A 33 -24.47 21.99 -6.91
CA PHE A 33 -24.82 21.92 -5.50
C PHE A 33 -26.34 22.03 -5.36
N PRO A 34 -27.02 21.09 -4.64
CA PRO A 34 -28.45 21.10 -4.49
C PRO A 34 -28.96 22.39 -3.80
N LEU A 35 -30.03 22.99 -4.33
CA LEU A 35 -30.63 24.22 -3.77
C LEU A 35 -31.48 23.97 -2.52
N VAL A 36 -31.90 22.74 -2.31
CA VAL A 36 -32.82 22.38 -1.21
C VAL A 36 -32.33 21.13 -0.51
N GLU A 37 -32.63 21.03 0.78
CA GLU A 37 -32.40 19.80 1.55
C GLU A 37 -33.31 18.67 1.07
N ARG A 38 -32.88 17.42 1.34
CA ARG A 38 -33.65 16.21 1.03
C ARG A 38 -33.72 15.32 2.27
N GLU A 39 -34.72 14.43 2.28
CA GLU A 39 -34.89 13.47 3.38
C GLU A 39 -33.65 12.56 3.50
N PRO A 40 -32.99 12.50 4.69
CA PRO A 40 -31.74 11.76 4.86
C PRO A 40 -31.81 10.28 4.46
N ARG A 41 -32.91 9.59 4.76
CA ARG A 41 -33.11 8.17 4.45
C ARG A 41 -33.13 7.90 2.94
N HIS A 42 -33.74 8.81 2.19
CA HIS A 42 -33.85 8.71 0.73
C HIS A 42 -32.48 8.94 0.08
N VAL A 43 -31.73 9.93 0.56
CA VAL A 43 -30.38 10.19 0.08
C VAL A 43 -29.46 9.00 0.41
N PHE A 44 -29.56 8.47 1.64
CA PHE A 44 -28.81 7.28 2.03
C PHE A 44 -29.08 6.08 1.11
N ALA A 45 -30.36 5.80 0.81
CA ALA A 45 -30.74 4.70 -0.08
C ALA A 45 -30.16 4.90 -1.48
N ALA A 46 -30.27 6.11 -2.05
CA ALA A 46 -29.76 6.40 -3.37
C ALA A 46 -28.23 6.29 -3.47
N VAL A 47 -27.49 6.81 -2.49
CA VAL A 47 -26.02 6.67 -2.43
C VAL A 47 -25.62 5.21 -2.25
N ARG A 48 -26.30 4.48 -1.38
CA ARG A 48 -26.05 3.03 -1.19
C ARG A 48 -26.27 2.25 -2.49
N ASP A 49 -27.32 2.57 -3.23
CA ASP A 49 -27.66 1.87 -4.47
C ASP A 49 -26.63 2.22 -5.58
N GLU A 50 -26.12 3.45 -5.62
CA GLU A 50 -25.04 3.83 -6.53
C GLU A 50 -23.74 3.05 -6.22
N LEU A 51 -23.41 2.84 -4.94
CA LEU A 51 -22.26 2.04 -4.50
C LEU A 51 -22.36 0.54 -4.89
N MET A 52 -23.55 0.03 -5.25
CA MET A 52 -23.69 -1.33 -5.79
C MET A 52 -23.02 -1.51 -7.15
N LEU A 53 -22.70 -0.43 -7.85
CA LEU A 53 -21.94 -0.46 -9.11
C LEU A 53 -20.44 -0.70 -8.88
N ASP A 54 -19.96 -0.57 -7.65
CA ASP A 54 -18.58 -0.90 -7.30
C ASP A 54 -18.35 -2.43 -7.37
N GLY A 55 -17.10 -2.81 -7.64
CA GLY A 55 -16.69 -4.21 -7.65
C GLY A 55 -16.72 -4.86 -6.26
N ASN A 56 -16.81 -6.18 -6.23
CA ASN A 56 -16.66 -6.94 -5.00
C ASN A 56 -15.21 -6.91 -4.52
N SER A 57 -14.96 -6.26 -3.39
CA SER A 57 -13.63 -6.07 -2.81
C SER A 57 -12.88 -7.39 -2.52
N ARG A 58 -13.60 -8.51 -2.27
CA ARG A 58 -13.00 -9.84 -2.06
C ARG A 58 -12.46 -10.45 -3.35
N GLN A 59 -13.02 -10.08 -4.51
CA GLN A 59 -12.56 -10.52 -5.83
C GLN A 59 -11.49 -9.59 -6.44
N ASN A 60 -11.19 -8.47 -5.78
CA ASN A 60 -10.07 -7.62 -6.17
C ASN A 60 -8.77 -8.18 -5.60
N LEU A 61 -8.03 -8.92 -6.43
CA LEU A 61 -6.76 -9.54 -6.06
C LEU A 61 -5.54 -8.66 -6.44
N ALA A 62 -5.79 -7.45 -6.92
CA ALA A 62 -4.77 -6.45 -7.24
C ALA A 62 -4.44 -5.53 -6.05
N THR A 63 -5.42 -5.27 -5.17
CA THR A 63 -5.25 -4.31 -4.08
C THR A 63 -4.45 -4.89 -2.91
N PHE A 64 -3.54 -4.08 -2.39
CA PHE A 64 -2.80 -4.40 -1.16
C PHE A 64 -3.61 -4.09 0.11
N CYS A 65 -4.61 -3.21 0.02
CA CYS A 65 -5.35 -2.75 1.17
C CYS A 65 -6.26 -3.85 1.73
N GLN A 66 -6.39 -3.90 3.04
CA GLN A 66 -7.29 -4.81 3.72
C GLN A 66 -8.75 -4.45 3.40
N THR A 67 -9.56 -5.48 3.13
CA THR A 67 -10.97 -5.35 2.75
C THR A 67 -11.92 -6.08 3.70
N TRP A 68 -11.38 -6.75 4.71
CA TRP A 68 -12.14 -7.47 5.73
C TRP A 68 -11.71 -7.03 7.12
N VAL A 69 -12.66 -6.81 8.00
CA VAL A 69 -12.44 -6.44 9.41
C VAL A 69 -13.46 -7.16 10.29
N ASP A 70 -13.11 -7.37 11.56
CA ASP A 70 -14.02 -7.88 12.58
C ASP A 70 -15.18 -6.88 12.83
N ASP A 71 -16.32 -7.36 13.30
CA ASP A 71 -17.49 -6.51 13.58
C ASP A 71 -17.17 -5.51 14.71
N GLU A 72 -16.39 -5.91 15.71
CA GLU A 72 -15.93 -5.03 16.80
C GLU A 72 -15.09 -3.86 16.29
N ILE A 73 -14.36 -4.01 15.18
CA ILE A 73 -13.65 -2.90 14.55
C ILE A 73 -14.65 -1.90 13.95
N ARG A 74 -15.76 -2.37 13.37
CA ARG A 74 -16.82 -1.49 12.84
C ARG A 74 -17.44 -0.67 13.96
N ASP A 75 -17.76 -1.33 15.08
CA ASP A 75 -18.31 -0.65 16.26
C ASP A 75 -17.31 0.36 16.85
N LEU A 76 -16.03 0.03 16.93
CA LEU A 76 -14.98 0.96 17.37
C LEU A 76 -14.81 2.14 16.40
N MET A 77 -14.92 1.92 15.10
CA MET A 77 -14.87 3.00 14.11
C MET A 77 -16.06 3.96 14.25
N ASP A 78 -17.25 3.45 14.50
CA ASP A 78 -18.44 4.25 14.77
C ASP A 78 -18.29 5.06 16.07
N LEU A 79 -17.81 4.45 17.15
CA LEU A 79 -17.54 5.11 18.44
C LEU A 79 -16.42 6.17 18.38
N SER A 80 -15.60 6.18 17.34
CA SER A 80 -14.45 7.05 17.22
C SER A 80 -14.48 7.97 16.01
N ILE A 81 -15.64 8.17 15.43
CA ILE A 81 -15.84 9.03 14.26
C ILE A 81 -15.47 10.51 14.51
N ASP A 82 -15.53 10.94 15.76
CA ASP A 82 -15.19 12.28 16.24
C ASP A 82 -13.72 12.45 16.63
N LYS A 83 -12.92 11.39 16.70
CA LYS A 83 -11.54 11.46 17.18
C LYS A 83 -10.59 12.06 16.16
N ASN A 84 -9.98 13.20 16.49
CA ASN A 84 -9.00 13.89 15.68
C ASN A 84 -7.60 13.74 16.31
N MET A 85 -6.65 13.19 15.57
CA MET A 85 -5.31 12.87 16.09
C MET A 85 -4.48 14.11 16.47
N ILE A 86 -4.81 15.30 15.97
CA ILE A 86 -4.08 16.52 16.34
C ILE A 86 -4.56 17.08 17.68
N ASP A 87 -5.83 16.84 18.06
CA ASP A 87 -6.45 17.39 19.27
C ASP A 87 -6.12 16.53 20.49
N LYS A 88 -4.82 16.48 20.86
CA LYS A 88 -4.33 15.60 21.92
C LYS A 88 -4.84 15.99 23.31
N ASP A 89 -5.20 17.26 23.52
CA ASP A 89 -5.78 17.74 24.77
C ASP A 89 -7.22 17.28 24.92
N GLU A 90 -8.01 17.30 23.86
CA GLU A 90 -9.38 16.79 23.86
C GLU A 90 -9.41 15.26 23.87
N TYR A 91 -8.49 14.61 23.14
CA TYR A 91 -8.42 13.15 23.00
C TYR A 91 -7.11 12.55 23.55
N PRO A 92 -6.75 12.78 24.83
CA PRO A 92 -5.47 12.32 25.37
C PRO A 92 -5.33 10.80 25.36
N GLN A 93 -6.44 10.06 25.49
CA GLN A 93 -6.42 8.60 25.45
C GLN A 93 -6.16 8.08 24.03
N THR A 94 -6.67 8.75 23.00
CA THR A 94 -6.38 8.40 21.60
C THR A 94 -4.92 8.67 21.26
N ALA A 95 -4.35 9.77 21.77
CA ALA A 95 -2.92 10.07 21.64
C ALA A 95 -2.04 9.04 22.36
N GLU A 96 -2.44 8.59 23.54
CA GLU A 96 -1.73 7.51 24.28
C GLU A 96 -1.82 6.17 23.53
N ILE A 97 -2.94 5.86 22.89
CA ILE A 97 -3.10 4.66 22.05
C ILE A 97 -2.13 4.72 20.84
N GLU A 98 -2.00 5.88 20.20
CA GLU A 98 -1.00 6.09 19.14
C GLU A 98 0.41 5.78 19.65
N ALA A 99 0.79 6.36 20.78
CA ALA A 99 2.10 6.16 21.38
C ALA A 99 2.36 4.69 21.73
N ARG A 100 1.36 3.97 22.22
CA ARG A 100 1.45 2.51 22.45
C ARG A 100 1.68 1.74 21.16
N CYS A 101 0.96 2.06 20.08
CA CYS A 101 1.18 1.45 18.77
C CYS A 101 2.61 1.67 18.29
N VAL A 102 3.15 2.89 18.42
CA VAL A 102 4.54 3.22 18.07
C VAL A 102 5.53 2.33 18.83
N ARG A 103 5.38 2.24 20.18
CA ARG A 103 6.26 1.39 21.02
C ARG A 103 6.15 -0.10 20.69
N MET A 104 4.92 -0.59 20.42
CA MET A 104 4.69 -1.99 20.03
C MET A 104 5.35 -2.32 18.68
N MET A 105 5.30 -1.42 17.71
CA MET A 105 5.97 -1.62 16.43
C MET A 105 7.49 -1.49 16.54
N ALA A 106 7.99 -0.57 17.37
CA ALA A 106 9.41 -0.46 17.66
C ALA A 106 9.97 -1.76 18.29
N ASP A 107 9.24 -2.35 19.23
CA ASP A 107 9.57 -3.68 19.79
C ASP A 107 9.50 -4.78 18.72
N LEU A 108 8.45 -4.79 17.91
CA LEU A 108 8.27 -5.75 16.83
C LEU A 108 9.42 -5.72 15.81
N TRP A 109 9.98 -4.54 15.54
CA TRP A 109 11.07 -4.31 14.59
C TRP A 109 12.44 -4.18 15.25
N ASN A 110 12.58 -4.68 16.48
CA ASN A 110 13.85 -4.79 17.21
C ASN A 110 14.59 -3.44 17.38
N ALA A 111 13.86 -2.35 17.67
CA ALA A 111 14.50 -1.08 18.02
C ALA A 111 15.37 -1.24 19.28
N PRO A 112 16.52 -0.56 19.38
CA PRO A 112 17.42 -0.66 20.55
C PRO A 112 16.76 -0.25 21.86
N ASP A 113 15.91 0.79 21.81
CA ASP A 113 15.10 1.27 22.92
C ASP A 113 13.65 1.52 22.46
N PRO A 114 12.79 0.48 22.49
CA PRO A 114 11.40 0.65 22.07
C PRO A 114 10.61 1.68 22.86
N GLN A 115 11.00 1.96 24.13
CA GLN A 115 10.30 2.93 24.97
C GLN A 115 10.70 4.38 24.64
N GLY A 116 11.94 4.61 24.23
CA GLY A 116 12.46 5.90 23.79
C GLY A 116 12.33 6.14 22.29
N THR A 117 11.76 5.21 21.55
CA THR A 117 11.55 5.34 20.10
C THR A 117 10.50 6.41 19.78
N VAL A 118 10.71 7.13 18.68
CA VAL A 118 9.78 8.15 18.17
C VAL A 118 9.14 7.68 16.85
N GLY A 119 7.87 8.01 16.68
CA GLY A 119 7.10 7.72 15.49
C GLY A 119 5.72 8.34 15.53
N CYS A 120 4.97 8.22 14.45
CA CYS A 120 3.57 8.65 14.41
C CYS A 120 2.73 7.82 13.44
N SER A 121 1.41 7.91 13.65
CA SER A 121 0.43 7.51 12.67
C SER A 121 0.37 8.53 11.52
N THR A 122 -0.01 8.04 10.35
CA THR A 122 -0.23 8.82 9.14
C THR A 122 -1.50 8.32 8.45
N VAL A 123 -1.99 9.00 7.42
CA VAL A 123 -3.16 8.54 6.65
C VAL A 123 -2.85 7.36 5.73
N GLY A 124 -1.59 6.96 5.67
CA GLY A 124 -1.11 5.81 4.88
C GLY A 124 0.41 5.84 4.72
N SER A 125 0.99 4.76 4.22
CA SER A 125 2.45 4.66 4.07
C SER A 125 3.06 5.69 3.12
N SER A 126 2.29 6.28 2.21
CA SER A 126 2.82 7.35 1.33
C SER A 126 3.22 8.60 2.13
N GLU A 127 2.42 9.03 3.09
CA GLU A 127 2.79 10.10 4.02
C GLU A 127 3.95 9.67 4.92
N ALA A 128 3.90 8.45 5.44
CA ALA A 128 4.94 7.88 6.29
C ALA A 128 6.31 7.82 5.57
N ALA A 129 6.32 7.40 4.30
CA ALA A 129 7.50 7.38 3.43
C ALA A 129 8.06 8.80 3.21
N MET A 130 7.19 9.79 2.97
CA MET A 130 7.60 11.19 2.82
C MET A 130 8.27 11.73 4.09
N LEU A 131 7.74 11.41 5.26
CA LEU A 131 8.34 11.78 6.54
C LEU A 131 9.72 11.12 6.76
N GLY A 132 9.84 9.83 6.42
CA GLY A 132 11.13 9.12 6.45
C GLY A 132 12.15 9.75 5.51
N GLY A 133 11.76 10.02 4.26
CA GLY A 133 12.61 10.68 3.26
C GLY A 133 13.01 12.11 3.67
N LEU A 134 12.08 12.89 4.25
CA LEU A 134 12.38 14.22 4.78
C LEU A 134 13.42 14.17 5.92
N ALA A 135 13.28 13.22 6.84
CA ALA A 135 14.25 13.03 7.91
C ALA A 135 15.65 12.75 7.36
N LEU A 136 15.78 11.85 6.36
CA LEU A 136 17.04 11.58 5.68
C LEU A 136 17.62 12.85 5.03
N LYS A 137 16.80 13.63 4.31
CA LYS A 137 17.23 14.88 3.66
C LYS A 137 17.74 15.90 4.68
N TRP A 138 17.02 16.12 5.79
CA TRP A 138 17.41 17.08 6.81
C TRP A 138 18.65 16.64 7.59
N GLN A 139 18.81 15.34 7.88
CA GLN A 139 20.03 14.80 8.48
C GLN A 139 21.24 14.97 7.55
N TRP A 140 21.10 14.71 6.26
CA TRP A 140 22.12 14.94 5.26
C TRP A 140 22.49 16.43 5.18
N ARG A 141 21.51 17.35 5.10
CA ARG A 141 21.75 18.81 5.11
C ARG A 141 22.55 19.26 6.34
N LYS A 142 22.18 18.75 7.51
CA LYS A 142 22.84 19.06 8.77
C LYS A 142 24.30 18.58 8.79
N ARG A 143 24.56 17.40 8.27
CA ARG A 143 25.90 16.86 8.10
C ARG A 143 26.74 17.70 7.15
N ARG A 144 26.21 18.02 5.96
CA ARG A 144 26.88 18.89 4.96
C ARG A 144 27.20 20.27 5.51
N ALA A 145 26.28 20.87 6.24
CA ALA A 145 26.48 22.18 6.88
C ALA A 145 27.63 22.15 7.90
N LYS A 146 27.73 21.10 8.73
CA LYS A 146 28.85 20.91 9.66
C LYS A 146 30.19 20.77 8.96
N GLU A 147 30.21 20.20 7.78
CA GLU A 147 31.41 20.01 6.95
C GLU A 147 31.73 21.25 6.09
N GLY A 148 30.89 22.29 6.11
CA GLY A 148 31.05 23.49 5.28
C GLY A 148 30.84 23.21 3.78
N ARG A 149 30.07 22.19 3.44
CA ARG A 149 29.82 21.74 2.06
C ARG A 149 28.41 22.16 1.60
N PRO A 150 28.20 22.40 0.30
CA PRO A 150 26.87 22.71 -0.24
C PRO A 150 25.91 21.53 -0.04
N ALA A 151 24.60 21.83 0.14
CA ALA A 151 23.52 20.87 0.34
C ALA A 151 22.37 21.12 -0.66
N ASP A 152 22.71 21.31 -1.92
CA ASP A 152 21.84 21.75 -3.02
C ASP A 152 21.49 20.63 -4.02
N ARG A 153 22.15 19.47 -3.94
CA ARG A 153 21.98 18.35 -4.87
C ARG A 153 21.72 17.02 -4.16
N PRO A 154 20.67 16.93 -3.35
CA PRO A 154 20.34 15.66 -2.70
C PRO A 154 19.90 14.62 -3.72
N ASN A 155 20.40 13.39 -3.59
CA ASN A 155 19.89 12.26 -4.34
C ASN A 155 19.51 11.11 -3.39
N MET A 156 18.64 10.23 -3.86
CA MET A 156 18.19 9.05 -3.13
C MET A 156 18.20 7.83 -4.06
N ILE A 157 18.66 6.70 -3.57
CA ILE A 157 18.74 5.46 -4.34
C ILE A 157 17.59 4.54 -3.93
N CYS A 158 16.90 3.98 -4.91
CA CYS A 158 15.85 2.99 -4.70
C CYS A 158 15.83 1.94 -5.83
N GLY A 159 15.16 0.83 -5.59
CA GLY A 159 14.76 -0.12 -6.63
C GLY A 159 13.47 0.32 -7.34
N PRO A 160 12.72 -0.62 -7.94
CA PRO A 160 11.42 -0.33 -8.56
C PRO A 160 10.39 0.00 -7.48
N VAL A 161 10.17 1.29 -7.24
CA VAL A 161 9.36 1.79 -6.13
C VAL A 161 7.93 2.13 -6.52
N GLN A 162 7.09 2.24 -5.50
CA GLN A 162 5.74 2.78 -5.63
C GLN A 162 5.80 4.29 -5.88
N ILE A 163 4.81 4.84 -6.58
CA ILE A 163 4.72 6.25 -7.00
C ILE A 163 4.94 7.27 -5.88
N CYS A 164 4.75 6.91 -4.60
CA CYS A 164 4.98 7.81 -3.47
C CYS A 164 6.43 8.32 -3.42
N TRP A 165 7.43 7.52 -3.82
CA TRP A 165 8.83 7.91 -3.84
C TRP A 165 9.14 8.84 -5.02
N HIS A 166 8.50 8.65 -6.18
CA HIS A 166 8.55 9.62 -7.28
C HIS A 166 7.92 10.97 -6.87
N LYS A 167 6.80 10.93 -6.12
CA LYS A 167 6.19 12.14 -5.56
C LYS A 167 7.12 12.81 -4.53
N PHE A 168 7.71 12.03 -3.62
CA PHE A 168 8.69 12.54 -2.66
C PHE A 168 9.82 13.27 -3.39
N ALA A 169 10.46 12.62 -4.34
CA ALA A 169 11.56 13.18 -5.11
C ALA A 169 11.18 14.51 -5.78
N ARG A 170 10.03 14.54 -6.44
CA ARG A 170 9.53 15.74 -7.13
C ARG A 170 9.13 16.88 -6.19
N TYR A 171 8.39 16.55 -5.11
CA TYR A 171 7.85 17.57 -4.21
C TYR A 171 8.91 18.19 -3.30
N PHE A 172 9.93 17.43 -2.97
CA PHE A 172 10.98 17.86 -2.07
C PHE A 172 12.33 18.09 -2.75
N ASP A 173 12.35 18.16 -4.07
CA ASP A 173 13.55 18.46 -4.88
C ASP A 173 14.72 17.55 -4.51
N VAL A 174 14.54 16.26 -4.73
CA VAL A 174 15.54 15.20 -4.56
C VAL A 174 15.67 14.43 -5.87
N GLU A 175 16.90 14.25 -6.36
CA GLU A 175 17.17 13.39 -7.51
C GLU A 175 16.87 11.93 -7.12
N LEU A 176 15.94 11.27 -7.81
CA LEU A 176 15.68 9.85 -7.61
C LEU A 176 16.57 9.02 -8.53
N ARG A 177 17.50 8.27 -7.96
CA ARG A 177 18.36 7.32 -8.65
C ARG A 177 17.74 5.93 -8.58
N GLU A 178 16.72 5.73 -9.38
CA GLU A 178 16.04 4.44 -9.49
C GLU A 178 16.93 3.44 -10.23
N ILE A 179 17.09 2.24 -9.66
CA ILE A 179 17.83 1.14 -10.25
C ILE A 179 16.95 0.49 -11.32
N PRO A 180 17.31 0.54 -12.61
CA PRO A 180 16.51 -0.04 -13.68
C PRO A 180 16.48 -1.57 -13.56
N LEU A 181 15.42 -2.18 -14.06
CA LEU A 181 15.30 -3.63 -14.17
C LEU A 181 16.16 -4.12 -15.35
N GLU A 182 16.81 -5.29 -15.22
CA GLU A 182 17.67 -5.84 -16.26
C GLU A 182 17.65 -7.37 -16.25
N GLY A 183 17.36 -7.99 -17.39
CA GLY A 183 17.29 -9.44 -17.50
C GLY A 183 16.32 -10.04 -16.47
N ASP A 184 16.82 -10.91 -15.63
CA ASP A 184 16.05 -11.54 -14.54
C ASP A 184 16.19 -10.78 -13.21
N ARG A 185 16.93 -9.69 -13.17
CA ARG A 185 17.07 -8.83 -11.99
C ARG A 185 15.87 -7.87 -11.89
N LEU A 186 14.94 -8.20 -11.01
CA LEU A 186 13.68 -7.48 -10.82
C LEU A 186 13.61 -6.69 -9.51
N ILE A 187 14.71 -6.65 -8.74
CA ILE A 187 14.88 -5.92 -7.48
C ILE A 187 16.26 -5.28 -7.45
N MET A 188 16.51 -4.36 -6.49
CA MET A 188 17.85 -3.79 -6.31
C MET A 188 18.89 -4.85 -5.88
N THR A 189 20.16 -4.57 -6.18
CA THR A 189 21.28 -5.32 -5.62
C THR A 189 22.30 -4.38 -4.96
N PRO A 190 23.16 -4.89 -4.05
CA PRO A 190 24.21 -4.08 -3.44
C PRO A 190 25.13 -3.40 -4.45
N GLU A 191 25.50 -4.08 -5.53
CA GLU A 191 26.39 -3.58 -6.59
C GLU A 191 25.76 -2.38 -7.29
N GLU A 192 24.48 -2.46 -7.62
CA GLU A 192 23.74 -1.38 -8.27
C GLU A 192 23.56 -0.16 -7.34
N VAL A 193 23.41 -0.40 -6.04
CA VAL A 193 23.39 0.66 -5.03
C VAL A 193 24.74 1.38 -4.98
N LEU A 194 25.83 0.62 -4.87
CA LEU A 194 27.18 1.20 -4.79
C LEU A 194 27.56 1.98 -6.05
N ALA A 195 27.13 1.52 -7.24
CA ALA A 195 27.41 2.20 -8.50
C ALA A 195 26.73 3.60 -8.60
N ARG A 196 25.72 3.86 -7.77
CA ARG A 196 24.95 5.13 -7.77
C ARG A 196 25.18 5.99 -6.53
N ALA A 197 25.93 5.45 -5.56
CA ALA A 197 26.19 6.13 -4.28
C ALA A 197 27.25 7.22 -4.42
N ASP A 198 27.00 8.38 -3.84
CA ASP A 198 27.98 9.47 -3.71
C ASP A 198 27.74 10.27 -2.42
N GLU A 199 28.51 11.34 -2.20
CA GLU A 199 28.40 12.19 -1.03
C GLU A 199 27.13 13.02 -0.95
N ASN A 200 26.32 13.07 -2.03
CA ASN A 200 25.04 13.74 -2.09
C ASN A 200 23.87 12.77 -1.85
N THR A 201 24.16 11.47 -1.67
CA THR A 201 23.15 10.48 -1.37
C THR A 201 22.63 10.63 0.04
N ILE A 202 21.33 10.99 0.15
CA ILE A 202 20.67 11.21 1.45
C ILE A 202 20.32 9.89 2.13
N GLY A 203 20.12 8.83 1.34
CA GLY A 203 19.82 7.49 1.82
C GLY A 203 19.49 6.51 0.70
N VAL A 204 19.42 5.23 1.08
CA VAL A 204 18.91 4.14 0.24
C VAL A 204 17.58 3.68 0.77
N VAL A 205 16.64 3.38 -0.14
CA VAL A 205 15.29 2.94 0.20
C VAL A 205 15.00 1.56 -0.40
N PRO A 206 15.41 0.49 0.28
CA PRO A 206 14.95 -0.85 -0.09
C PRO A 206 13.49 -1.05 0.32
N THR A 207 12.74 -1.76 -0.53
CA THR A 207 11.31 -2.05 -0.34
C THR A 207 11.12 -3.48 0.15
N LEU A 208 10.44 -3.64 1.27
CA LEU A 208 10.07 -4.95 1.80
C LEU A 208 8.70 -5.38 1.21
N GLY A 209 8.76 -5.90 0.00
CA GLY A 209 7.58 -6.23 -0.83
C GLY A 209 7.37 -5.24 -1.97
N VAL A 210 8.23 -5.32 -2.99
CA VAL A 210 8.18 -4.49 -4.21
C VAL A 210 6.79 -4.56 -4.84
N THR A 211 6.24 -3.41 -5.22
CA THR A 211 4.89 -3.30 -5.75
C THR A 211 4.65 -4.17 -6.99
N PHE A 212 5.65 -4.33 -7.83
CA PHE A 212 5.51 -5.03 -9.12
C PHE A 212 5.61 -6.55 -8.96
N THR A 213 6.69 -7.05 -8.34
CA THR A 213 6.99 -8.49 -8.23
C THR A 213 6.74 -9.08 -6.83
N CYS A 214 6.43 -8.25 -5.83
CA CYS A 214 6.15 -8.65 -4.45
C CYS A 214 7.34 -9.17 -3.64
N GLN A 215 8.54 -9.17 -4.20
CA GLN A 215 9.76 -9.66 -3.56
C GLN A 215 10.29 -8.67 -2.51
N TYR A 216 11.06 -9.17 -1.57
CA TYR A 216 11.84 -8.38 -0.62
C TYR A 216 13.16 -7.96 -1.25
N GLU A 217 13.48 -6.67 -1.17
CA GLU A 217 14.82 -6.20 -1.52
C GLU A 217 15.81 -6.53 -0.39
N PRO A 218 17.10 -6.79 -0.71
CA PRO A 218 18.06 -7.40 0.21
C PRO A 218 18.65 -6.39 1.20
N VAL A 219 17.85 -5.90 2.17
CA VAL A 219 18.22 -4.83 3.12
C VAL A 219 19.56 -5.12 3.83
N LYS A 220 19.75 -6.35 4.31
CA LYS A 220 21.00 -6.76 4.99
C LYS A 220 22.21 -6.63 4.08
N ALA A 221 22.12 -7.18 2.88
CA ALA A 221 23.25 -7.16 1.94
C ALA A 221 23.59 -5.73 1.49
N VAL A 222 22.58 -4.87 1.31
CA VAL A 222 22.76 -3.44 1.03
C VAL A 222 23.42 -2.75 2.23
N SER A 223 22.98 -3.02 3.45
CA SER A 223 23.59 -2.48 4.67
C SER A 223 25.07 -2.85 4.76
N ASP A 224 25.42 -4.13 4.57
CA ASP A 224 26.80 -4.62 4.62
C ASP A 224 27.69 -3.99 3.53
N ALA A 225 27.14 -3.75 2.34
CA ALA A 225 27.84 -3.07 1.26
C ALA A 225 28.10 -1.58 1.57
N LEU A 226 27.14 -0.90 2.17
CA LEU A 226 27.29 0.49 2.60
C LEU A 226 28.27 0.63 3.78
N ASP A 227 28.39 -0.38 4.66
CA ASP A 227 29.40 -0.42 5.72
C ASP A 227 30.83 -0.47 5.13
N LYS A 228 31.02 -1.26 4.09
CA LYS A 228 32.30 -1.34 3.35
C LYS A 228 32.59 -0.01 2.66
N LEU A 229 31.63 0.57 1.96
CA LEU A 229 31.77 1.88 1.31
C LEU A 229 32.21 2.94 2.31
N GLN A 230 31.57 2.99 3.48
CA GLN A 230 31.93 3.96 4.53
C GLN A 230 33.37 3.73 5.05
N ALA A 231 33.75 2.47 5.26
CA ALA A 231 35.13 2.14 5.71
C ALA A 231 36.19 2.55 4.69
N GLU A 232 35.90 2.46 3.40
CA GLU A 232 36.84 2.76 2.31
C GLU A 232 36.88 4.25 1.94
N THR A 233 35.73 4.95 1.99
CA THR A 233 35.58 6.31 1.44
C THR A 233 35.22 7.35 2.48
N GLY A 234 34.73 6.94 3.66
CA GLY A 234 34.15 7.83 4.67
C GLY A 234 32.72 8.29 4.38
N ILE A 235 32.12 7.87 3.25
CA ILE A 235 30.74 8.23 2.87
C ILE A 235 29.76 7.41 3.70
N ASP A 236 29.02 8.07 4.60
CA ASP A 236 28.02 7.45 5.45
C ASP A 236 26.61 7.65 4.85
N ILE A 237 25.98 6.56 4.40
CA ILE A 237 24.65 6.56 3.78
C ILE A 237 23.71 5.73 4.65
N PRO A 238 22.63 6.34 5.20
CA PRO A 238 21.63 5.63 5.98
C PRO A 238 20.63 4.88 5.07
N ILE A 239 19.85 3.99 5.70
CA ILE A 239 18.77 3.24 5.07
C ILE A 239 17.44 3.68 5.69
N HIS A 240 16.45 3.92 4.85
CA HIS A 240 15.04 3.91 5.21
C HIS A 240 14.38 2.69 4.57
N VAL A 241 13.72 1.84 5.35
CA VAL A 241 13.04 0.67 4.79
C VAL A 241 11.59 0.99 4.50
N ASP A 242 11.21 0.88 3.22
CA ASP A 242 9.79 0.89 2.85
C ASP A 242 9.17 -0.47 3.14
N GLY A 243 8.68 -0.61 4.36
CA GLY A 243 7.95 -1.79 4.85
C GLY A 243 6.45 -1.71 4.65
N ALA A 244 5.96 -0.91 3.67
CA ALA A 244 4.53 -0.67 3.47
C ALA A 244 3.69 -1.95 3.47
N SER A 245 4.21 -3.03 2.92
CA SER A 245 3.56 -4.35 2.92
C SER A 245 4.24 -5.33 3.88
N GLY A 246 5.58 -5.50 3.75
CA GLY A 246 6.34 -6.51 4.48
C GLY A 246 6.54 -6.24 5.97
N GLY A 247 6.39 -4.99 6.43
CA GLY A 247 6.59 -4.61 7.84
C GLY A 247 5.69 -5.34 8.85
N PHE A 248 4.53 -5.83 8.40
CA PHE A 248 3.61 -6.68 9.19
C PHE A 248 3.58 -8.15 8.71
N LEU A 249 4.56 -8.58 7.94
CA LEU A 249 4.69 -9.95 7.43
C LEU A 249 5.97 -10.61 7.93
N ALA A 250 7.13 -10.03 7.58
CA ALA A 250 8.43 -10.59 7.90
C ALA A 250 8.62 -10.88 9.41
N PRO A 251 8.23 -9.99 10.36
CA PRO A 251 8.40 -10.28 11.78
C PRO A 251 7.65 -11.51 12.29
N PHE A 252 6.58 -11.90 11.59
CA PHE A 252 5.73 -13.01 12.02
C PHE A 252 5.98 -14.31 11.24
N CYS A 253 6.40 -14.21 9.98
CA CYS A 253 6.46 -15.35 9.07
C CYS A 253 7.89 -15.72 8.66
N ALA A 254 8.83 -14.78 8.75
CA ALA A 254 10.25 -14.96 8.43
C ALA A 254 11.14 -14.12 9.38
N PRO A 255 11.07 -14.36 10.71
CA PRO A 255 11.75 -13.53 11.71
C PRO A 255 13.28 -13.55 11.61
N GLU A 256 13.86 -14.54 10.93
CA GLU A 256 15.29 -14.66 10.66
C GLU A 256 15.76 -13.72 9.54
N VAL A 257 14.89 -13.20 8.70
CA VAL A 257 15.25 -12.20 7.68
C VAL A 257 15.60 -10.89 8.37
N GLU A 258 16.84 -10.44 8.21
CA GLU A 258 17.35 -9.21 8.80
C GLU A 258 17.09 -8.02 7.85
N TRP A 259 16.14 -7.15 8.23
CA TRP A 259 15.75 -6.01 7.44
C TRP A 259 15.43 -4.77 8.29
N ASP A 260 15.30 -4.94 9.59
CA ASP A 260 14.75 -3.99 10.56
C ASP A 260 15.86 -3.29 11.37
N PHE A 261 15.50 -2.75 12.53
CA PHE A 261 16.42 -2.02 13.42
C PHE A 261 17.54 -2.87 14.03
N ARG A 262 17.60 -4.19 13.79
CA ARG A 262 18.80 -4.98 14.04
C ARG A 262 20.00 -4.47 13.23
N LEU A 263 19.73 -3.85 12.09
CA LEU A 263 20.76 -3.23 11.21
C LEU A 263 20.94 -1.75 11.62
N PRO A 264 22.13 -1.34 12.11
CA PRO A 264 22.36 0.03 12.60
C PRO A 264 22.16 1.12 11.55
N ARG A 265 22.29 0.81 10.25
CA ARG A 265 22.04 1.74 9.14
C ARG A 265 20.58 2.00 8.89
N VAL A 266 19.68 1.14 9.32
CA VAL A 266 18.25 1.37 9.21
C VAL A 266 17.86 2.43 10.24
N LYS A 267 17.61 3.66 9.77
CA LYS A 267 17.29 4.82 10.59
C LYS A 267 15.79 5.02 10.77
N SER A 268 15.01 4.59 9.80
CA SER A 268 13.56 4.66 9.88
C SER A 268 12.90 3.58 9.04
N ILE A 269 11.66 3.25 9.40
CA ILE A 269 10.83 2.26 8.71
C ILE A 269 9.43 2.86 8.58
N ASN A 270 8.83 2.78 7.39
CA ASN A 270 7.41 3.03 7.23
C ASN A 270 6.64 1.74 6.99
N THR A 271 5.36 1.74 7.34
CA THR A 271 4.44 0.65 7.00
C THR A 271 3.01 1.13 6.81
N SER A 272 2.20 0.33 6.09
CA SER A 272 0.75 0.53 6.00
C SER A 272 0.01 -0.33 7.01
N GLY A 273 -0.60 0.29 8.02
CA GLY A 273 -1.47 -0.41 8.94
C GLY A 273 -2.69 -1.02 8.22
N HIS A 274 -3.18 -0.35 7.18
CA HIS A 274 -4.33 -0.77 6.39
C HIS A 274 -4.04 -1.83 5.30
N LYS A 275 -2.82 -2.36 5.23
CA LYS A 275 -2.47 -3.52 4.40
C LYS A 275 -2.41 -4.78 5.29
N PHE A 276 -1.25 -5.34 5.48
CA PHE A 276 -1.05 -6.52 6.30
C PHE A 276 -1.04 -6.23 7.83
N GLY A 277 -1.15 -4.95 8.22
CA GLY A 277 -1.46 -4.54 9.60
C GLY A 277 -2.92 -4.78 10.00
N LEU A 278 -3.78 -5.17 9.03
CA LEU A 278 -5.17 -5.60 9.21
C LEU A 278 -6.13 -4.50 9.70
N ALA A 279 -5.69 -3.24 9.75
CA ALA A 279 -6.55 -2.10 10.08
C ALA A 279 -7.40 -1.67 8.87
N PRO A 280 -8.53 -0.96 9.08
CA PRO A 280 -9.27 -0.32 8.00
C PRO A 280 -8.42 0.68 7.23
N LEU A 281 -8.80 0.94 5.96
CA LEU A 281 -8.13 1.91 5.09
C LEU A 281 -7.99 3.28 5.77
N GLY A 282 -6.81 3.90 5.64
CA GLY A 282 -6.54 5.25 6.14
C GLY A 282 -5.55 5.32 7.30
N VAL A 283 -4.70 4.32 7.50
CA VAL A 283 -3.61 4.37 8.49
C VAL A 283 -2.30 3.82 7.94
N GLY A 284 -1.23 4.56 8.19
CA GLY A 284 0.15 4.14 8.01
C GLY A 284 0.97 4.60 9.22
N TRP A 285 2.22 4.18 9.27
CA TRP A 285 3.12 4.42 10.39
C TRP A 285 4.52 4.71 9.89
N VAL A 286 5.21 5.62 10.56
CA VAL A 286 6.65 5.81 10.43
C VAL A 286 7.27 5.75 11.83
N ILE A 287 8.34 4.97 11.95
CA ILE A 287 9.09 4.78 13.19
C ILE A 287 10.56 5.09 12.89
N TRP A 288 11.18 5.90 13.72
CA TRP A 288 12.63 6.14 13.69
C TRP A 288 13.31 5.25 14.73
N ARG A 289 14.52 4.79 14.41
CA ARG A 289 15.32 3.93 15.28
C ARG A 289 15.57 4.59 16.65
N GLU A 290 15.93 5.88 16.64
CA GLU A 290 16.26 6.69 17.80
C GLU A 290 15.68 8.09 17.63
N VAL A 291 15.47 8.80 18.73
CA VAL A 291 15.00 10.20 18.70
C VAL A 291 15.93 11.10 17.86
N ALA A 292 17.24 10.82 17.88
CA ALA A 292 18.23 11.57 17.11
C ALA A 292 18.08 11.41 15.58
N ASP A 293 17.38 10.36 15.12
CA ASP A 293 17.13 10.12 13.70
C ASP A 293 15.95 10.97 13.15
N LEU A 294 15.13 11.56 14.02
CA LEU A 294 14.11 12.55 13.65
C LEU A 294 14.70 13.96 13.86
N PRO A 295 14.98 14.73 12.79
CA PRO A 295 15.47 16.09 12.90
C PRO A 295 14.49 17.00 13.64
N PRO A 296 14.93 17.79 14.64
CA PRO A 296 14.05 18.70 15.38
C PRO A 296 13.42 19.77 14.48
N GLU A 297 14.04 20.09 13.36
CA GLU A 297 13.52 21.01 12.35
C GLU A 297 12.22 20.55 11.69
N LEU A 298 11.89 19.27 11.81
CA LEU A 298 10.63 18.69 11.30
C LEU A 298 9.53 18.61 12.37
N VAL A 299 9.84 18.97 13.61
CA VAL A 299 8.88 18.99 14.72
C VAL A 299 8.34 20.41 14.90
N PHE A 300 7.04 20.56 14.92
CA PHE A 300 6.34 21.83 15.06
C PHE A 300 5.53 21.80 16.36
N ASP A 301 5.66 22.84 17.18
CA ASP A 301 4.88 22.98 18.40
C ASP A 301 3.57 23.75 18.12
N VAL A 302 2.45 23.14 18.49
CA VAL A 302 1.12 23.74 18.38
C VAL A 302 0.59 24.03 19.76
N ASN A 303 0.23 25.29 20.05
CA ASN A 303 -0.19 25.74 21.39
C ASN A 303 -1.62 26.31 21.47
N TYR A 304 -2.30 26.49 20.32
CA TYR A 304 -3.64 27.09 20.28
C TYR A 304 -4.78 26.08 20.42
N LEU A 305 -4.47 24.79 20.58
CA LEU A 305 -5.41 23.70 20.84
C LEU A 305 -5.46 23.26 22.32
N GLY A 306 -4.90 24.06 23.25
CA GLY A 306 -5.00 23.82 24.69
C GLY A 306 -3.73 23.30 25.39
N GLY A 307 -2.58 23.24 24.72
CA GLY A 307 -1.30 22.81 25.30
C GLY A 307 -0.16 22.84 24.29
N ASP A 308 1.06 22.61 24.73
CA ASP A 308 2.20 22.45 23.84
C ASP A 308 2.15 21.04 23.22
N MET A 309 1.84 20.96 21.94
CA MET A 309 1.65 19.69 21.21
C MET A 309 2.66 19.58 20.08
N PRO A 310 3.77 18.85 20.27
CA PRO A 310 4.68 18.57 19.18
C PRO A 310 3.99 17.71 18.12
N THR A 311 4.08 18.14 16.86
CA THR A 311 3.59 17.40 15.69
C THR A 311 4.62 17.42 14.57
N PHE A 312 4.74 16.34 13.84
CA PHE A 312 5.60 16.21 12.67
C PHE A 312 4.92 15.50 11.51
N ALA A 313 3.67 15.07 11.65
CA ALA A 313 2.88 14.56 10.54
C ALA A 313 2.66 15.67 9.48
N LEU A 314 2.62 15.29 8.20
CA LEU A 314 2.34 16.22 7.10
C LEU A 314 0.90 16.74 7.14
N ASN A 315 -0.05 15.87 7.50
CA ASN A 315 -1.45 16.24 7.64
C ASN A 315 -1.73 16.72 9.07
N PHE A 316 -2.48 17.80 9.20
CA PHE A 316 -2.87 18.36 10.49
C PHE A 316 -4.00 17.54 11.13
N SER A 317 -5.24 17.73 10.70
CA SER A 317 -6.38 16.92 11.15
C SER A 317 -6.36 15.55 10.50
N ARG A 318 -6.42 14.49 11.32
CA ARG A 318 -6.44 13.09 10.87
C ARG A 318 -7.43 12.28 11.71
N PRO A 319 -8.13 11.29 11.12
CA PRO A 319 -9.07 10.46 11.86
C PRO A 319 -8.32 9.54 12.86
N GLY A 320 -8.82 9.45 14.09
CA GLY A 320 -8.29 8.58 15.14
C GLY A 320 -8.83 7.15 15.11
N GLY A 321 -9.96 6.91 14.48
CA GLY A 321 -10.62 5.61 14.48
C GLY A 321 -9.74 4.48 13.94
N GLN A 322 -8.96 4.74 12.88
CA GLN A 322 -8.05 3.76 12.30
C GLN A 322 -6.88 3.42 13.22
N VAL A 323 -6.41 4.38 14.03
CA VAL A 323 -5.37 4.16 15.04
C VAL A 323 -5.91 3.27 16.16
N ILE A 324 -7.14 3.52 16.60
CA ILE A 324 -7.84 2.70 17.60
C ILE A 324 -8.05 1.28 17.06
N ALA A 325 -8.48 1.12 15.82
CA ALA A 325 -8.64 -0.17 15.17
C ALA A 325 -7.30 -0.93 15.03
N GLN A 326 -6.20 -0.23 14.74
CA GLN A 326 -4.87 -0.83 14.71
C GLN A 326 -4.46 -1.37 16.09
N TYR A 327 -4.66 -0.57 17.12
CA TYR A 327 -4.37 -0.98 18.50
C TYR A 327 -5.22 -2.19 18.94
N TYR A 328 -6.52 -2.18 18.60
CA TYR A 328 -7.39 -3.33 18.82
C TYR A 328 -6.81 -4.61 18.22
N ASN A 329 -6.38 -4.55 16.95
CA ASN A 329 -5.76 -5.70 16.30
C ASN A 329 -4.47 -6.16 17.00
N PHE A 330 -3.62 -5.23 17.44
CA PHE A 330 -2.40 -5.58 18.17
C PHE A 330 -2.70 -6.33 19.46
N VAL A 331 -3.65 -5.84 20.22
CA VAL A 331 -4.03 -6.43 21.52
C VAL A 331 -4.79 -7.75 21.34
N ARG A 332 -5.74 -7.80 20.39
CA ARG A 332 -6.57 -8.97 20.14
C ARG A 332 -5.79 -10.14 19.55
N LEU A 333 -4.94 -9.87 18.57
CA LEU A 333 -4.24 -10.91 17.84
C LEU A 333 -2.91 -11.28 18.50
N GLY A 334 -2.17 -10.30 18.99
CA GLY A 334 -0.80 -10.53 19.44
C GLY A 334 0.09 -11.11 18.33
N ARG A 335 1.29 -11.56 18.69
CA ARG A 335 2.22 -12.18 17.73
C ARG A 335 1.64 -13.50 17.16
N GLU A 336 0.98 -14.29 17.99
CA GLU A 336 0.41 -15.58 17.57
C GLU A 336 -0.71 -15.41 16.54
N GLY A 337 -1.66 -14.52 16.78
CA GLY A 337 -2.79 -14.28 15.88
C GLY A 337 -2.33 -13.70 14.53
N TYR A 338 -1.40 -12.73 14.55
CA TYR A 338 -0.79 -12.23 13.32
C TYR A 338 -0.07 -13.33 12.53
N ALA A 339 0.80 -14.11 13.18
CA ALA A 339 1.49 -15.23 12.57
C ALA A 339 0.52 -16.23 11.94
N LYS A 340 -0.56 -16.58 12.64
CA LYS A 340 -1.58 -17.51 12.13
C LYS A 340 -2.28 -16.99 10.88
N ILE A 341 -2.71 -15.72 10.88
CA ILE A 341 -3.39 -15.09 9.73
C ILE A 341 -2.43 -14.97 8.55
N GLN A 342 -1.24 -14.44 8.77
CA GLN A 342 -0.30 -14.18 7.69
C GLN A 342 0.24 -15.48 7.07
N ASN A 343 0.54 -16.50 7.87
CA ASN A 343 0.92 -17.80 7.33
C ASN A 343 -0.19 -18.44 6.48
N ALA A 344 -1.45 -18.32 6.89
CA ALA A 344 -2.57 -18.80 6.07
C ALA A 344 -2.67 -18.06 4.71
N CYS A 345 -2.30 -16.77 4.66
CA CYS A 345 -2.19 -16.04 3.40
C CYS A 345 -1.06 -16.60 2.54
N TYR A 346 0.12 -16.88 3.10
CA TYR A 346 1.24 -17.50 2.37
C TYR A 346 0.87 -18.88 1.86
N ASP A 347 0.29 -19.74 2.69
CA ASP A 347 -0.10 -21.10 2.29
C ASP A 347 -1.12 -21.08 1.12
N THR A 348 -1.98 -20.04 1.07
CA THR A 348 -2.92 -19.85 -0.04
C THR A 348 -2.23 -19.31 -1.28
N ALA A 349 -1.24 -18.41 -1.12
CA ALA A 349 -0.45 -17.87 -2.25
C ALA A 349 0.40 -18.96 -2.92
N GLU A 350 1.14 -19.74 -2.12
CA GLU A 350 1.95 -20.87 -2.58
C GLU A 350 1.08 -21.94 -3.30
N TYR A 351 -0.14 -22.17 -2.80
CA TYR A 351 -1.08 -23.05 -3.47
C TYR A 351 -1.48 -22.50 -4.85
N LEU A 352 -1.90 -21.24 -4.90
CA LEU A 352 -2.29 -20.62 -6.18
C LEU A 352 -1.12 -20.61 -7.16
N ALA A 353 0.10 -20.32 -6.69
CA ALA A 353 1.30 -20.33 -7.52
C ALA A 353 1.54 -21.71 -8.17
N ARG A 354 1.50 -22.78 -7.36
CA ARG A 354 1.66 -24.13 -7.85
C ARG A 354 0.57 -24.53 -8.86
N GLU A 355 -0.69 -24.26 -8.53
CA GLU A 355 -1.82 -24.63 -9.41
C GLU A 355 -1.81 -23.82 -10.72
N ILE A 356 -1.50 -22.52 -10.69
CA ILE A 356 -1.41 -21.67 -11.89
C ILE A 356 -0.24 -22.12 -12.76
N ALA A 357 0.93 -22.41 -12.18
CA ALA A 357 2.06 -22.95 -12.93
C ALA A 357 1.72 -24.29 -13.61
N ALA A 358 0.91 -25.14 -12.96
CA ALA A 358 0.47 -26.43 -13.49
C ALA A 358 -0.52 -26.30 -14.65
N LEU A 359 -1.16 -25.14 -14.87
CA LEU A 359 -2.03 -24.90 -16.01
C LEU A 359 -1.29 -24.90 -17.36
N GLY A 360 0.03 -24.73 -17.35
CA GLY A 360 0.92 -24.88 -18.50
C GLY A 360 1.45 -23.59 -19.12
N PRO A 361 0.61 -22.59 -19.49
CA PRO A 361 1.07 -21.40 -20.21
C PRO A 361 1.93 -20.43 -19.41
N PHE A 362 1.95 -20.53 -18.09
CA PHE A 362 2.50 -19.53 -17.19
C PHE A 362 3.88 -19.92 -16.64
N GLU A 363 4.76 -18.93 -16.56
CA GLU A 363 6.06 -18.99 -15.88
C GLU A 363 6.04 -18.05 -14.68
N LEU A 364 6.26 -18.60 -13.49
CA LEU A 364 6.29 -17.79 -12.26
C LEU A 364 7.57 -16.96 -12.20
N LEU A 365 7.42 -15.70 -11.85
CA LEU A 365 8.53 -14.79 -11.47
C LEU A 365 8.67 -14.73 -9.95
N TYR A 366 7.57 -14.98 -9.22
CA TYR A 366 7.54 -15.11 -7.77
C TYR A 366 6.39 -16.05 -7.37
N ASP A 367 6.65 -16.93 -6.42
CA ASP A 367 5.76 -18.06 -6.07
C ASP A 367 5.11 -17.96 -4.68
N GLY A 368 5.36 -16.87 -3.94
CA GLY A 368 4.83 -16.66 -2.59
C GLY A 368 5.75 -17.13 -1.47
N ASN A 369 7.03 -17.40 -1.73
CA ASN A 369 8.00 -17.77 -0.72
C ASN A 369 8.14 -16.69 0.37
N ARG A 370 7.79 -17.04 1.60
CA ARG A 370 7.74 -16.12 2.76
C ARG A 370 9.09 -15.52 3.16
N HIS A 371 10.21 -16.14 2.75
CA HIS A 371 11.56 -15.63 3.01
C HIS A 371 12.03 -14.62 1.94
N GLU A 372 11.34 -14.58 0.80
CA GLU A 372 11.72 -13.79 -0.37
C GLU A 372 10.74 -12.68 -0.72
N GLY A 373 9.53 -12.68 -0.13
CA GLY A 373 8.53 -11.67 -0.46
C GLY A 373 7.23 -11.80 0.35
N ILE A 374 6.21 -11.06 -0.06
CA ILE A 374 4.91 -11.02 0.59
C ILE A 374 3.99 -12.15 0.07
N PRO A 375 2.84 -12.46 0.74
CA PRO A 375 1.93 -13.51 0.29
C PRO A 375 1.23 -13.12 -1.03
N ALA A 376 1.91 -13.37 -2.12
CA ALA A 376 1.51 -13.02 -3.48
C ALA A 376 2.16 -14.00 -4.46
N LEU A 377 1.75 -13.92 -5.69
CA LEU A 377 2.42 -14.59 -6.80
C LEU A 377 2.37 -13.68 -8.03
N CYS A 378 3.39 -13.75 -8.87
CA CYS A 378 3.37 -13.10 -10.17
C CYS A 378 3.95 -13.99 -11.26
N TRP A 379 3.46 -13.80 -12.47
CA TRP A 379 3.81 -14.64 -13.63
C TRP A 379 3.78 -13.85 -14.93
N LYS A 380 4.45 -14.42 -15.93
CA LYS A 380 4.39 -14.03 -17.35
C LYS A 380 3.87 -15.20 -18.19
N LEU A 381 3.53 -14.95 -19.45
CA LEU A 381 3.35 -16.03 -20.43
C LEU A 381 4.70 -16.60 -20.83
N LYS A 382 4.78 -17.94 -20.98
CA LYS A 382 5.96 -18.63 -21.51
C LYS A 382 6.19 -18.32 -22.99
N ASP A 383 5.09 -18.26 -23.75
CA ASP A 383 5.09 -17.95 -25.18
C ASP A 383 3.75 -17.28 -25.52
N GLU A 384 3.81 -16.00 -25.86
CA GLU A 384 2.63 -15.20 -26.24
C GLU A 384 1.99 -15.68 -27.56
N LYS A 385 2.74 -16.38 -28.41
CA LYS A 385 2.27 -16.84 -29.73
C LYS A 385 1.78 -18.28 -29.74
N GLY A 386 2.17 -19.10 -28.77
CA GLY A 386 1.96 -20.55 -28.78
C GLY A 386 0.67 -21.05 -28.15
N PHE A 387 -0.03 -20.26 -27.33
CA PHE A 387 -1.18 -20.70 -26.53
C PHE A 387 -2.53 -20.14 -26.99
N GLY A 388 -2.77 -20.03 -28.30
CA GLY A 388 -4.03 -19.52 -28.84
C GLY A 388 -4.01 -18.01 -29.11
N GLY A 389 -2.85 -17.38 -29.06
CA GLY A 389 -2.62 -16.00 -29.47
C GLY A 389 -3.20 -14.94 -28.52
N TYR A 390 -3.58 -15.31 -27.29
CA TYR A 390 -4.06 -14.38 -26.28
C TYR A 390 -2.90 -13.76 -25.48
N THR A 391 -3.10 -12.55 -24.98
CA THR A 391 -2.20 -11.85 -24.04
C THR A 391 -2.68 -12.00 -22.60
N LEU A 392 -1.86 -11.56 -21.63
CA LEU A 392 -2.32 -11.45 -20.23
C LEU A 392 -3.42 -10.41 -20.06
N TYR A 393 -3.52 -9.43 -20.95
CA TYR A 393 -4.63 -8.46 -20.97
C TYR A 393 -5.95 -9.12 -21.34
N ASP A 394 -5.97 -10.00 -22.35
CA ASP A 394 -7.15 -10.80 -22.70
C ASP A 394 -7.59 -11.69 -21.55
N LEU A 395 -6.62 -12.31 -20.85
CA LEU A 395 -6.90 -13.13 -19.68
C LEU A 395 -7.49 -12.30 -18.53
N ALA A 396 -6.94 -11.12 -18.27
CA ALA A 396 -7.44 -10.20 -17.26
C ALA A 396 -8.89 -9.78 -17.55
N ASP A 397 -9.20 -9.44 -18.80
CA ASP A 397 -10.55 -9.08 -19.24
C ASP A 397 -11.53 -10.25 -19.08
N ARG A 398 -11.10 -11.44 -19.48
CA ARG A 398 -11.92 -12.66 -19.35
C ARG A 398 -12.24 -12.99 -17.90
N LEU A 399 -11.27 -12.85 -16.98
CA LEU A 399 -11.47 -13.03 -15.55
C LEU A 399 -12.39 -11.94 -14.98
N ARG A 400 -12.27 -10.70 -15.46
CA ARG A 400 -13.13 -9.58 -15.07
C ARG A 400 -14.60 -9.83 -15.38
N SER A 401 -14.92 -10.54 -16.46
CA SER A 401 -16.31 -10.92 -16.79
C SER A 401 -16.97 -11.80 -15.71
N ARG A 402 -16.18 -12.38 -14.80
CA ARG A 402 -16.61 -13.15 -13.63
C ARG A 402 -16.44 -12.37 -12.31
N GLY A 403 -16.07 -11.09 -12.39
CA GLY A 403 -15.84 -10.21 -11.23
C GLY A 403 -14.43 -10.23 -10.67
N TRP A 404 -13.52 -11.06 -11.18
CA TRP A 404 -12.14 -11.11 -10.72
C TRP A 404 -11.33 -9.95 -11.24
N GLN A 405 -10.66 -9.23 -10.35
CA GLN A 405 -9.70 -8.18 -10.72
C GLN A 405 -8.27 -8.73 -10.53
N VAL A 406 -7.71 -9.22 -11.63
CA VAL A 406 -6.33 -9.71 -11.74
C VAL A 406 -5.69 -8.98 -12.93
N PRO A 407 -5.28 -7.71 -12.76
CA PRO A 407 -4.81 -6.89 -13.87
C PRO A 407 -3.47 -7.41 -14.41
N ALA A 408 -3.31 -7.28 -15.73
CA ALA A 408 -2.03 -7.36 -16.39
C ALA A 408 -1.42 -5.96 -16.47
N TYR A 409 -0.10 -5.86 -16.44
CA TYR A 409 0.63 -4.60 -16.56
C TYR A 409 2.07 -4.85 -17.00
N SER A 410 2.65 -3.86 -17.68
CA SER A 410 4.07 -3.86 -18.01
C SER A 410 4.92 -3.49 -16.80
N LEU A 411 6.12 -4.09 -16.68
CA LEU A 411 7.08 -3.69 -15.67
C LEU A 411 7.61 -2.27 -15.92
N PRO A 412 8.10 -1.58 -14.87
CA PRO A 412 8.66 -0.24 -15.04
C PRO A 412 10.03 -0.27 -15.73
N ALA A 413 10.64 0.89 -15.83
CA ALA A 413 11.86 1.27 -16.53
C ALA A 413 12.78 0.13 -17.01
N ASP A 414 13.09 0.12 -18.29
CA ASP A 414 13.92 -0.81 -19.03
C ASP A 414 13.39 -2.26 -19.21
N ARG A 415 12.21 -2.57 -18.64
CA ARG A 415 11.51 -3.84 -18.81
C ARG A 415 10.02 -3.69 -19.15
N GLN A 416 9.67 -2.62 -19.86
CA GLN A 416 8.30 -2.40 -20.36
C GLN A 416 7.89 -3.45 -21.42
N ASP A 417 8.84 -4.18 -21.97
CA ASP A 417 8.65 -5.33 -22.84
C ASP A 417 7.98 -6.51 -22.12
N LEU A 418 8.11 -6.59 -20.78
CA LEU A 418 7.63 -7.71 -19.99
C LEU A 418 6.29 -7.38 -19.33
N VAL A 419 5.23 -8.00 -19.85
CA VAL A 419 3.88 -7.95 -19.26
C VAL A 419 3.74 -9.07 -18.25
N ILE A 420 3.22 -8.73 -17.07
CA ILE A 420 2.97 -9.67 -15.99
C ILE A 420 1.56 -9.56 -15.43
N GLN A 421 1.11 -10.60 -14.75
CA GLN A 421 -0.03 -10.55 -13.83
C GLN A 421 0.42 -10.91 -12.42
N ARG A 422 -0.32 -10.41 -11.45
CA ARG A 422 -0.03 -10.61 -10.03
C ARG A 422 -1.31 -10.81 -9.25
N ILE A 423 -1.27 -11.74 -8.30
CA ILE A 423 -2.31 -11.94 -7.29
C ILE A 423 -1.72 -11.64 -5.91
N LEU A 424 -2.44 -10.85 -5.13
CA LEU A 424 -2.15 -10.61 -3.71
C LEU A 424 -3.13 -11.41 -2.86
N VAL A 425 -2.59 -12.20 -1.94
CA VAL A 425 -3.39 -12.98 -0.99
C VAL A 425 -3.41 -12.25 0.34
N ARG A 426 -4.56 -11.65 0.65
CA ARG A 426 -4.81 -10.91 1.88
C ARG A 426 -5.75 -11.71 2.78
N HIS A 427 -5.84 -11.32 4.05
CA HIS A 427 -6.89 -11.83 4.93
C HIS A 427 -8.27 -11.70 4.26
N GLY A 428 -9.03 -12.78 4.25
CA GLY A 428 -10.31 -12.87 3.53
C GLY A 428 -10.25 -13.54 2.16
N VAL A 429 -9.06 -13.79 1.61
CA VAL A 429 -8.88 -14.66 0.43
C VAL A 429 -8.75 -16.10 0.91
N SER A 430 -9.89 -16.77 1.03
CA SER A 430 -9.94 -18.15 1.51
C SER A 430 -9.49 -19.16 0.45
N ARG A 431 -9.22 -20.39 0.88
CA ARG A 431 -8.90 -21.51 -0.02
C ARG A 431 -10.03 -21.82 -0.99
N ASP A 432 -11.28 -21.70 -0.53
CA ASP A 432 -12.46 -21.91 -1.37
C ASP A 432 -12.54 -20.84 -2.47
N LEU A 433 -12.28 -19.58 -2.11
CA LEU A 433 -12.23 -18.48 -3.08
C LEU A 433 -11.11 -18.69 -4.11
N ALA A 434 -9.96 -19.16 -3.66
CA ALA A 434 -8.84 -19.52 -4.53
C ALA A 434 -9.21 -20.65 -5.50
N SER A 435 -9.95 -21.66 -5.05
CA SER A 435 -10.43 -22.77 -5.91
C SER A 435 -11.40 -22.27 -6.97
N LEU A 436 -12.33 -21.38 -6.62
CA LEU A 436 -13.26 -20.77 -7.59
C LEU A 436 -12.51 -19.95 -8.67
N LEU A 437 -11.47 -19.21 -8.25
CA LEU A 437 -10.61 -18.48 -9.17
C LEU A 437 -9.91 -19.43 -10.16
N LEU A 438 -9.35 -20.54 -9.68
CA LEU A 438 -8.68 -21.54 -10.53
C LEU A 438 -9.63 -22.18 -11.52
N ASP A 439 -10.87 -22.42 -11.14
CA ASP A 439 -11.89 -22.90 -12.08
C ASP A 439 -12.18 -21.89 -13.19
N ASP A 440 -12.20 -20.60 -12.86
CA ASP A 440 -12.38 -19.55 -13.88
C ASP A 440 -11.12 -19.35 -14.74
N PHE A 441 -9.90 -19.57 -14.23
CA PHE A 441 -8.70 -19.69 -15.05
C PHE A 441 -8.80 -20.83 -16.07
N ARG A 442 -9.19 -22.02 -15.63
CA ARG A 442 -9.37 -23.18 -16.51
C ARG A 442 -10.41 -22.90 -17.59
N ARG A 443 -11.55 -22.30 -17.24
CA ARG A 443 -12.59 -21.89 -18.19
C ARG A 443 -12.08 -20.85 -19.20
N ALA A 444 -11.26 -19.90 -18.76
CA ALA A 444 -10.68 -18.90 -19.65
C ALA A 444 -9.71 -19.54 -20.65
N LEU A 445 -8.83 -20.44 -20.20
CA LEU A 445 -7.88 -21.15 -21.05
C LEU A 445 -8.62 -22.09 -22.05
N ASP A 446 -9.65 -22.83 -21.61
CA ASP A 446 -10.50 -23.64 -22.48
C ASP A 446 -11.20 -22.79 -23.54
N PHE A 447 -11.62 -21.58 -23.18
CA PHE A 447 -12.24 -20.68 -24.14
C PHE A 447 -11.24 -20.25 -25.22
N PHE A 448 -10.03 -19.79 -24.84
CA PHE A 448 -8.98 -19.37 -25.77
C PHE A 448 -8.52 -20.53 -26.68
N ALA A 449 -8.45 -21.76 -26.15
CA ALA A 449 -8.13 -22.93 -26.94
C ALA A 449 -9.18 -23.22 -28.03
N LYS A 450 -10.45 -22.94 -27.78
CA LYS A 450 -11.57 -23.13 -28.74
C LYS A 450 -11.79 -21.93 -29.66
N HIS A 451 -11.39 -20.77 -29.20
CA HIS A 451 -11.59 -19.48 -29.86
C HIS A 451 -10.26 -18.67 -29.85
N PRO A 452 -9.32 -19.01 -30.75
CA PRO A 452 -8.05 -18.28 -30.85
C PRO A 452 -8.27 -16.78 -31.05
N VAL A 453 -7.50 -15.97 -30.32
CA VAL A 453 -7.61 -14.53 -30.37
C VAL A 453 -6.91 -14.01 -31.62
N THR A 454 -7.66 -13.34 -32.51
CA THR A 454 -7.14 -12.79 -33.76
C THR A 454 -6.63 -11.35 -33.60
N HIS A 455 -7.10 -10.63 -32.59
CA HIS A 455 -6.71 -9.27 -32.22
C HIS A 455 -6.48 -9.24 -30.71
N PRO A 456 -5.26 -9.59 -30.26
CA PRO A 456 -4.93 -9.58 -28.83
C PRO A 456 -5.01 -8.16 -28.26
N LEU A 457 -5.57 -8.02 -27.05
CA LEU A 457 -5.64 -6.75 -26.34
C LEU A 457 -4.24 -6.24 -26.01
N THR A 458 -4.08 -4.93 -26.16
CA THR A 458 -2.90 -4.17 -25.72
C THR A 458 -3.15 -3.47 -24.38
N ASP A 459 -2.13 -2.83 -23.82
CA ASP A 459 -2.24 -2.06 -22.58
C ASP A 459 -3.29 -0.94 -22.67
N ASP A 460 -3.31 -0.23 -23.80
CA ASP A 460 -4.26 0.88 -24.06
C ASP A 460 -5.73 0.38 -24.20
N GLU A 461 -5.92 -0.86 -24.63
CA GLU A 461 -7.23 -1.48 -24.84
C GLU A 461 -7.69 -2.30 -23.62
N ALA A 462 -6.78 -2.61 -22.71
CA ALA A 462 -7.07 -3.39 -21.51
C ALA A 462 -8.10 -2.67 -20.64
N GLY A 463 -9.26 -3.29 -20.48
CA GLY A 463 -10.43 -2.71 -19.82
C GLY A 463 -10.16 -2.24 -18.41
N GLY A 464 -9.94 -0.95 -18.25
CA GLY A 464 -10.00 -0.20 -17.01
C GLY A 464 -11.12 0.84 -17.10
N PHE A 465 -11.62 1.29 -15.95
CA PHE A 465 -12.48 2.45 -15.91
C PHE A 465 -11.60 3.70 -16.01
N ASN A 466 -11.66 4.41 -17.13
CA ASN A 466 -10.94 5.67 -17.30
C ASN A 466 -11.74 6.80 -16.65
N HIS A 467 -11.19 7.34 -15.56
CA HIS A 467 -11.65 8.60 -14.97
C HIS A 467 -10.90 9.74 -15.67
N ASN A 468 -11.50 10.31 -16.71
CA ASN A 468 -11.04 11.57 -17.33
C ASN A 468 -11.83 12.74 -16.74
#